data_519022f8df08f52ef5d857139554256e
#
_entry.id   519022f8df08f52ef5d857139554256e
#
_cell.length_a   1.000
_cell.length_b   1.000
_cell.length_c   1.000
_cell.angle_alpha   90.00
_cell.angle_beta   90.00
_cell.angle_gamma   90.00
#
_symmetry.space_group_name_H-M   'P 1'
#
loop_
_entity.id
_entity.type
_entity.pdbx_description
1 polymer ?
#
loop_
_entity_poly.entity_id
_entity_poly.type
_entity_poly.pdbx_seq_one_letter_code
_entity_poly.pdbx_strand_id
1 'polypeptide(L)' 'MKTMRFKTSAKCGGCVAKIDAALEGRLPDGSWSIDLSSPDKVLTVEADVTEDEIIALVKSAGFKAEKI' A
#
# COMPACT_ATOMS: atom_id res chain seq x y z
N MET A 1 10.15 -12.49 6.93
CA MET A 1 9.41 -11.34 6.39
C MET A 1 9.53 -11.28 4.89
N LYS A 2 8.46 -10.94 4.21
CA LYS A 2 8.46 -10.84 2.74
C LYS A 2 8.37 -9.39 2.33
N THR A 3 9.10 -9.03 1.28
CA THR A 3 8.99 -7.71 0.68
C THR A 3 8.11 -7.82 -0.56
N MET A 4 7.04 -7.04 -0.59
CA MET A 4 6.11 -7.01 -1.71
C MET A 4 5.97 -5.58 -2.19
N ARG A 5 5.84 -5.42 -3.51
CA ARG A 5 5.69 -4.11 -4.12
C ARG A 5 4.44 -4.09 -4.97
N PHE A 6 3.72 -3.00 -4.89
CA PHE A 6 2.45 -2.83 -5.59
C PHE A 6 2.38 -1.46 -6.25
N LYS A 7 1.83 -1.42 -7.45
CA LYS A 7 1.46 -0.16 -8.10
C LYS A 7 0.08 0.22 -7.55
N THR A 8 -0.08 1.47 -7.17
CA THR A 8 -1.36 1.95 -6.67
C THR A 8 -1.93 3.03 -7.58
N SER A 9 -3.23 3.24 -7.49
CA SER A 9 -3.90 4.30 -8.22
C SER A 9 -3.92 5.63 -7.47
N ALA A 10 -3.21 5.72 -6.36
CA ALA A 10 -3.08 6.96 -5.60
C ALA A 10 -2.38 8.02 -6.45
N LYS A 11 -2.96 9.23 -6.51
CA LYS A 11 -2.43 10.31 -7.35
C LYS A 11 -2.00 11.53 -6.58
N CYS A 12 -2.25 11.58 -5.29
CA CYS A 12 -1.93 12.74 -4.46
C CYS A 12 -1.65 12.31 -3.02
N GLY A 13 -1.13 13.24 -2.23
CA GLY A 13 -0.82 12.98 -0.84
C GLY A 13 -2.03 12.58 0.00
N GLY A 14 -3.19 13.16 -0.28
CA GLY A 14 -4.42 12.79 0.41
C GLY A 14 -4.84 11.35 0.13
N CYS A 15 -4.63 10.88 -1.09
CA CYS A 15 -4.90 9.49 -1.46
C CYS A 15 -3.98 8.54 -0.72
N VAL A 16 -2.69 8.89 -0.66
CA VAL A 16 -1.69 8.11 0.07
C VAL A 16 -2.05 8.01 1.55
N ALA A 17 -2.51 9.11 2.14
CA ALA A 17 -2.91 9.13 3.54
C ALA A 17 -4.07 8.16 3.82
N LYS A 18 -4.99 8.02 2.88
CA LYS A 18 -6.10 7.07 3.02
C LYS A 18 -5.60 5.62 2.97
N ILE A 19 -4.66 5.33 2.09
CA ILE A 19 -4.06 4.00 2.02
C ILE A 19 -3.28 3.71 3.30
N ASP A 20 -2.51 4.68 3.77
CA ASP A 20 -1.77 4.54 5.04
C ASP A 20 -2.71 4.22 6.19
N ALA A 21 -3.82 4.94 6.30
CA ALA A 21 -4.78 4.70 7.36
C ALA A 21 -5.37 3.29 7.30
N ALA A 22 -5.63 2.78 6.10
CA ALA A 22 -6.13 1.42 5.93
C ALA A 22 -5.09 0.38 6.34
N LEU A 23 -3.82 0.61 6.00
CA LEU A 23 -2.74 -0.32 6.33
C LEU A 23 -2.40 -0.27 7.82
N GLU A 24 -2.46 0.91 8.42
CA GLU A 24 -2.14 1.12 9.83
C GLU A 24 -3.00 0.25 10.75
N GLY A 25 -4.23 0.02 10.37
CA GLY A 25 -5.14 -0.82 11.15
C GLY A 25 -4.82 -2.31 11.09
N ARG A 26 -3.95 -2.73 10.16
CA ARG A 26 -3.66 -4.15 9.94
C ARG A 26 -2.19 -4.50 10.06
N LEU A 27 -1.31 -3.56 9.80
CA LEU A 27 0.14 -3.81 9.77
C LEU A 27 0.83 -3.03 10.88
N PRO A 28 1.96 -3.56 11.40
CA PRO A 28 2.77 -2.80 12.36
C PRO A 28 3.34 -1.53 11.73
N ASP A 29 3.57 -0.52 12.55
CA ASP A 29 4.18 0.73 12.10
C ASP A 29 5.51 0.48 11.43
N GLY A 30 5.74 1.16 10.31
CA GLY A 30 7.01 1.06 9.60
C GLY A 30 7.16 -0.17 8.73
N SER A 31 6.12 -1.00 8.63
CA SER A 31 6.20 -2.20 7.80
C SER A 31 5.84 -1.95 6.34
N TRP A 32 5.45 -0.73 6.01
CA TRP A 32 5.17 -0.35 4.62
C TRP A 32 5.64 1.06 4.35
N SER A 33 5.83 1.37 3.07
CA SER A 33 6.11 2.73 2.63
C SER A 33 5.58 2.91 1.21
N ILE A 34 5.27 4.15 0.85
CA ILE A 34 4.79 4.48 -0.48
C ILE A 34 5.77 5.46 -1.11
N ASP A 35 6.25 5.11 -2.29
CA ASP A 35 7.18 5.95 -3.04
C ASP A 35 6.40 7.04 -3.77
N LEU A 36 6.43 8.25 -3.24
CA LEU A 36 5.72 9.39 -3.80
C LEU A 36 6.40 9.96 -5.03
N SER A 37 7.68 9.68 -5.22
CA SER A 37 8.42 10.18 -6.38
C SER A 37 8.15 9.35 -7.64
N SER A 38 7.62 8.15 -7.47
CA SER A 38 7.27 7.30 -8.60
C SER A 38 5.91 7.73 -9.18
N PRO A 39 5.76 7.75 -10.51
CA PRO A 39 4.44 8.04 -11.11
C PRO A 39 3.38 7.01 -10.74
N ASP A 40 3.78 5.80 -10.42
CA ASP A 40 2.86 4.72 -10.03
C ASP A 40 2.56 4.69 -8.53
N LYS A 41 3.20 5.55 -7.75
CA LYS A 41 3.07 5.56 -6.29
C LYS A 41 3.23 4.16 -5.73
N VAL A 42 4.40 3.58 -5.93
CA VAL A 42 4.68 2.19 -5.56
C VAL A 42 4.61 2.01 -4.04
N LEU A 43 3.78 1.08 -3.61
CA LEU A 43 3.67 0.69 -2.22
C LEU A 43 4.61 -0.49 -1.97
N THR A 44 5.51 -0.34 -1.01
CA THR A 44 6.41 -1.42 -0.59
C THR A 44 5.96 -1.90 0.78
N VAL A 45 5.74 -3.19 0.93
CA VAL A 45 5.31 -3.80 2.19
C VAL A 45 6.35 -4.81 2.63
N GLU A 46 6.81 -4.67 3.86
CA GLU A 46 7.73 -5.62 4.48
C GLU A 46 7.06 -6.21 5.72
N ALA A 47 6.18 -7.18 5.48
CA ALA A 47 5.42 -7.80 6.55
C ALA A 47 5.05 -9.23 6.16
N ASP A 48 4.65 -10.01 7.14
CA ASP A 48 4.28 -11.39 6.93
C ASP A 48 2.79 -11.50 6.59
N VAL A 49 2.42 -10.87 5.48
CA VAL A 49 1.03 -10.85 4.99
C VAL A 49 1.00 -11.28 3.53
N THR A 50 -0.18 -11.62 3.03
CA THR A 50 -0.35 -12.02 1.64
C THR A 50 -0.61 -10.81 0.75
N GLU A 51 -0.31 -10.95 -0.54
CA GLU A 51 -0.61 -9.90 -1.51
C GLU A 51 -2.11 -9.63 -1.61
N ASP A 52 -2.92 -10.67 -1.51
CA ASP A 52 -4.39 -10.52 -1.54
C ASP A 52 -4.88 -9.63 -0.41
N GLU A 53 -4.29 -9.77 0.76
CA GLU A 53 -4.64 -8.96 1.91
C GLU A 53 -4.32 -7.50 1.68
N ILE A 54 -3.15 -7.20 1.11
CA ILE A 54 -2.76 -5.83 0.80
C ILE A 54 -3.68 -5.23 -0.27
N ILE A 55 -3.96 -6.00 -1.31
CA ILE A 55 -4.87 -5.55 -2.37
C ILE A 55 -6.26 -5.24 -1.81
N ALA A 56 -6.76 -6.09 -0.91
CA ALA A 56 -8.05 -5.87 -0.28
C ALA A 56 -8.07 -4.60 0.58
N LEU A 57 -6.99 -4.34 1.30
CA LEU A 57 -6.87 -3.13 2.12
C LEU A 57 -6.86 -1.87 1.26
N VAL A 58 -6.11 -1.88 0.17
CA VAL A 58 -6.06 -0.74 -0.75
C VAL A 58 -7.42 -0.52 -1.41
N LYS A 59 -8.10 -1.59 -1.78
CA LYS A 59 -9.46 -1.50 -2.34
C LYS A 59 -10.44 -0.91 -1.35
N SER A 60 -10.33 -1.29 -0.09
CA SER A 60 -11.21 -0.76 0.93
C SER A 60 -10.99 0.74 1.17
N ALA A 61 -9.82 1.24 0.85
CA ALA A 61 -9.53 2.68 0.88
C ALA A 61 -10.04 3.41 -0.37
N GLY A 62 -10.56 2.69 -1.36
CA GLY A 62 -11.10 3.28 -2.58
C GLY A 62 -10.11 3.36 -3.73
N PHE A 63 -9.03 2.61 -3.67
CA PHE A 63 -7.97 2.62 -4.69
C PHE A 63 -7.72 1.23 -5.22
N LYS A 64 -6.82 1.13 -6.19
CA LYS A 64 -6.41 -0.15 -6.76
C LYS A 64 -4.95 -0.42 -6.43
N ALA A 65 -4.59 -1.69 -6.30
CA ALA A 65 -3.22 -2.11 -6.13
C ALA A 65 -2.95 -3.30 -7.04
N GLU A 66 -1.79 -3.27 -7.68
CA GLU A 66 -1.33 -4.38 -8.53
C GLU A 66 0.07 -4.77 -8.09
N LYS A 67 0.27 -6.04 -7.87
CA LYS A 67 1.59 -6.54 -7.53
C LYS A 67 2.53 -6.45 -8.73
N ILE A 68 3.73 -5.95 -8.50
CA ILE A 68 4.79 -5.88 -9.52
C ILE A 68 5.96 -6.75 -9.16
#